data_d6fe4046740f78039556b7fddc10e338
#
_entry.id   d6fe4046740f78039556b7fddc10e338
#
_cell.length_a   1.000
_cell.length_b   1.000
_cell.length_c   1.000
_cell.angle_alpha   90.00
_cell.angle_beta   90.00
_cell.angle_gamma   90.00
#
_symmetry.space_group_name_H-M   'P 1'
#
loop_
_entity.id
_entity.type
_entity.pdbx_description
1 polymer ?
#
loop_
_entity_poly.entity_id
_entity_poly.type
_entity_poly.pdbx_seq_one_letter_code
_entity_poly.pdbx_strand_id
1 'polypeptide(L)'
;MKKNTRSIHCAYPRRDAYDALSMPVYESVAYEFEDAATMADVFCERITAPDYSRVANPTVTHFEDRVAAITGARRVVAFNSGMAAISSALLSLTAAGANVVTSRHLFGNTYALLTETLVRFGVEVRFCDLTRPEQLETVLDEHTACLFFEILTNPQLEVADVCALAAVAHRRGVPLVADTTMIPFTEFDGQALGIDVEVVSSTKYVSGGATSLGDVVIDYGHFPTFTERITHEALFNLGAYMTPQVAHLQTLGLETLEVRYRRQADTALVLAQWFAERSEVERVTYAGLSSHPAHTLFARQYGGTFGAMFTLDFADRATAFRFLDALRLVHRATNLFDNRTLAIHPASTIFGLFTPEQRAAMQVRETTVRLSIGLEDVDDLREDFEQALAAAVSVAAQA
;
A
#
# COMPACT_ATOMS: atom_id res chain seq x y z
N MET A 1 16.73 -18.05 -6.45
CA MET A 1 16.55 -17.77 -5.00
C MET A 1 15.09 -17.44 -4.73
N LYS A 2 14.55 -17.83 -3.56
CA LYS A 2 13.20 -17.43 -3.10
C LYS A 2 13.15 -15.94 -2.73
N LYS A 3 11.96 -15.33 -2.65
CA LYS A 3 11.77 -13.90 -2.38
C LYS A 3 12.49 -13.42 -1.13
N ASN A 4 12.36 -14.12 0.00
CA ASN A 4 13.01 -13.75 1.26
C ASN A 4 14.54 -13.78 1.20
N THR A 5 15.12 -14.71 0.41
CA THR A 5 16.57 -14.70 0.17
C THR A 5 16.96 -13.50 -0.69
N ARG A 6 16.14 -13.14 -1.68
CA ARG A 6 16.39 -11.96 -2.53
C ARG A 6 16.28 -10.64 -1.75
N SER A 7 15.41 -10.56 -0.74
CA SER A 7 15.31 -9.37 0.11
C SER A 7 16.58 -9.08 0.92
N ILE A 8 17.41 -10.09 1.14
CA ILE A 8 18.69 -9.97 1.85
C ILE A 8 19.88 -9.94 0.89
N HIS A 9 19.86 -10.82 -0.12
CA HIS A 9 20.98 -11.07 -1.04
C HIS A 9 20.65 -10.58 -2.46
N CYS A 10 20.46 -9.29 -2.65
CA CYS A 10 20.46 -8.68 -3.96
C CYS A 10 21.88 -8.19 -4.27
N ALA A 11 22.46 -8.74 -5.33
CA ALA A 11 23.73 -8.24 -5.82
C ALA A 11 23.54 -6.85 -6.43
N TYR A 12 24.32 -5.88 -6.01
CA TYR A 12 24.42 -4.62 -6.71
C TYR A 12 25.60 -4.62 -7.69
N PRO A 13 25.44 -4.02 -8.86
CA PRO A 13 26.38 -4.19 -9.98
C PRO A 13 27.75 -3.50 -9.75
N ARG A 14 27.81 -2.55 -8.82
CA ARG A 14 29.03 -1.84 -8.44
C ARG A 14 29.21 -1.92 -6.93
N ARG A 15 30.30 -2.57 -6.50
CA ARG A 15 30.75 -2.48 -5.12
C ARG A 15 31.34 -1.11 -4.84
N ASP A 16 31.24 -0.66 -3.59
CA ASP A 16 31.94 0.53 -3.18
C ASP A 16 33.46 0.29 -3.09
N ALA A 17 34.22 1.35 -2.87
CA ALA A 17 35.69 1.27 -2.79
C ALA A 17 36.21 0.41 -1.65
N TYR A 18 35.37 0.05 -0.68
CA TYR A 18 35.73 -0.71 0.53
C TYR A 18 35.04 -2.08 0.60
N ASP A 19 34.35 -2.49 -0.45
CA ASP A 19 33.59 -3.76 -0.51
C ASP A 19 32.61 -3.92 0.68
N ALA A 20 31.91 -2.83 1.08
CA ALA A 20 30.95 -2.85 2.16
C ALA A 20 29.85 -3.90 1.89
N LEU A 21 29.50 -4.67 2.93
CA LEU A 21 28.46 -5.69 2.84
C LEU A 21 27.06 -5.07 2.68
N SER A 22 26.81 -3.97 3.36
CA SER A 22 25.57 -3.18 3.24
C SER A 22 25.83 -1.99 2.35
N MET A 23 24.85 -1.63 1.51
CA MET A 23 24.94 -0.46 0.64
C MET A 23 25.16 0.81 1.45
N PRO A 24 26.23 1.59 1.21
CA PRO A 24 26.48 2.88 1.87
C PRO A 24 25.39 3.91 1.50
N VAL A 25 25.24 4.92 2.37
CA VAL A 25 24.38 6.07 2.06
C VAL A 25 25.19 7.10 1.27
N TYR A 26 24.89 7.27 0.00
CA TYR A 26 25.49 8.29 -0.89
C TYR A 26 24.74 9.61 -0.78
N GLU A 27 25.18 10.45 0.16
CA GLU A 27 24.57 11.76 0.45
C GLU A 27 25.19 12.86 -0.43
N SER A 28 25.17 12.64 -1.74
CA SER A 28 25.67 13.61 -2.73
C SER A 28 24.57 14.06 -3.68
N VAL A 29 24.55 15.33 -4.04
CA VAL A 29 23.60 15.86 -5.03
C VAL A 29 24.06 15.59 -6.45
N ALA A 30 25.36 15.74 -6.73
CA ALA A 30 25.95 15.62 -8.06
C ALA A 30 27.18 14.69 -8.05
N TYR A 31 27.52 14.19 -9.21
CA TYR A 31 28.62 13.26 -9.43
C TYR A 31 29.56 13.81 -10.52
N GLU A 32 30.87 13.57 -10.36
CA GLU A 32 31.87 13.96 -11.32
C GLU A 32 32.05 12.88 -12.39
N PHE A 33 32.30 13.29 -13.61
CA PHE A 33 32.57 12.41 -14.76
C PHE A 33 34.01 12.53 -15.19
N GLU A 34 34.60 11.46 -15.72
CA GLU A 34 35.99 11.42 -16.18
C GLU A 34 36.25 12.44 -17.30
N ASP A 35 35.29 12.59 -18.22
CA ASP A 35 35.34 13.52 -19.31
C ASP A 35 33.95 14.01 -19.78
N ALA A 36 33.92 15.00 -20.65
CA ALA A 36 32.68 15.58 -21.17
C ALA A 36 31.90 14.63 -22.10
N ALA A 37 32.55 13.67 -22.75
CA ALA A 37 31.88 12.69 -23.60
C ALA A 37 31.13 11.68 -22.75
N THR A 38 31.74 11.17 -21.68
CA THR A 38 31.11 10.29 -20.70
C THR A 38 29.93 10.99 -20.04
N MET A 39 30.08 12.27 -19.64
CA MET A 39 28.97 13.04 -19.11
C MET A 39 27.81 13.14 -20.11
N ALA A 40 28.09 13.48 -21.38
CA ALA A 40 27.06 13.56 -22.42
C ALA A 40 26.36 12.20 -22.65
N ASP A 41 27.10 11.09 -22.59
CA ASP A 41 26.56 9.74 -22.76
C ASP A 41 25.63 9.33 -21.61
N VAL A 42 25.92 9.74 -20.37
CA VAL A 42 25.04 9.51 -19.20
C VAL A 42 23.75 10.34 -19.33
N PHE A 43 23.86 11.62 -19.63
CA PHE A 43 22.69 12.52 -19.78
C PHE A 43 21.81 12.18 -20.99
N CYS A 44 22.35 11.46 -21.99
CA CYS A 44 21.60 10.90 -23.12
C CYS A 44 21.18 9.44 -22.90
N GLU A 45 21.33 8.91 -21.68
CA GLU A 45 20.99 7.53 -21.28
C GLU A 45 21.66 6.43 -22.12
N ARG A 46 22.78 6.74 -22.77
CA ARG A 46 23.60 5.74 -23.48
C ARG A 46 24.44 4.92 -22.52
N ILE A 47 24.77 5.48 -21.37
CA ILE A 47 25.47 4.82 -20.26
C ILE A 47 24.67 5.03 -18.98
N THR A 48 24.46 3.97 -18.21
CA THR A 48 23.79 4.05 -16.88
C THR A 48 24.84 4.39 -15.82
N ALA A 49 24.75 5.59 -15.25
CA ALA A 49 25.53 6.03 -14.10
C ALA A 49 24.75 7.08 -13.30
N PRO A 50 25.07 7.31 -12.02
CA PRO A 50 24.53 8.43 -11.27
C PRO A 50 24.96 9.76 -11.89
N ASP A 51 24.02 10.71 -11.99
CA ASP A 51 24.25 12.05 -12.53
C ASP A 51 23.83 13.13 -11.52
N TYR A 52 22.58 13.08 -11.09
CA TYR A 52 21.96 14.01 -10.15
C TYR A 52 21.00 13.24 -9.24
N SER A 53 21.15 13.36 -7.93
CA SER A 53 20.47 12.46 -6.96
C SER A 53 18.94 12.48 -6.98
N ARG A 54 18.31 13.53 -7.52
CA ARG A 54 16.86 13.51 -7.76
C ARG A 54 16.47 12.52 -8.87
N VAL A 55 17.37 12.28 -9.82
CA VAL A 55 17.16 11.41 -10.99
C VAL A 55 17.68 10.00 -10.71
N ALA A 56 18.95 9.90 -10.29
CA ALA A 56 19.60 8.63 -9.98
C ALA A 56 20.57 8.80 -8.82
N ASN A 57 20.34 8.03 -7.75
CA ASN A 57 21.21 7.95 -6.58
C ASN A 57 21.56 6.50 -6.29
N PRO A 58 22.85 6.13 -6.06
CA PRO A 58 23.24 4.73 -5.87
C PRO A 58 22.50 4.01 -4.74
N THR A 59 22.20 4.70 -3.62
CA THR A 59 21.47 4.11 -2.49
C THR A 59 20.00 3.87 -2.84
N VAL A 60 19.36 4.83 -3.54
CA VAL A 60 17.96 4.69 -3.99
C VAL A 60 17.85 3.59 -5.03
N THR A 61 18.73 3.60 -6.04
CA THR A 61 18.78 2.56 -7.09
C THR A 61 18.96 1.16 -6.49
N HIS A 62 19.80 1.02 -5.46
CA HIS A 62 19.96 -0.27 -4.77
C HIS A 62 18.66 -0.74 -4.09
N PHE A 63 17.90 0.16 -3.48
CA PHE A 63 16.57 -0.17 -2.92
C PHE A 63 15.59 -0.61 -4.02
N GLU A 64 15.53 0.15 -5.12
CA GLU A 64 14.70 -0.17 -6.29
C GLU A 64 15.06 -1.53 -6.90
N ASP A 65 16.36 -1.80 -7.08
CA ASP A 65 16.88 -3.09 -7.60
C ASP A 65 16.51 -4.27 -6.70
N ARG A 66 16.54 -4.08 -5.37
CA ARG A 66 16.09 -5.11 -4.42
C ARG A 66 14.61 -5.42 -4.59
N VAL A 67 13.76 -4.39 -4.66
CA VAL A 67 12.33 -4.58 -4.89
C VAL A 67 12.09 -5.26 -6.23
N ALA A 68 12.77 -4.84 -7.30
CA ALA A 68 12.69 -5.48 -8.61
C ALA A 68 13.14 -6.96 -8.58
N ALA A 69 14.23 -7.26 -7.87
CA ALA A 69 14.70 -8.65 -7.71
C ALA A 69 13.70 -9.55 -6.97
N ILE A 70 12.95 -8.99 -6.00
CA ILE A 70 11.93 -9.73 -5.24
C ILE A 70 10.69 -9.98 -6.10
N THR A 71 10.22 -8.96 -6.80
CA THR A 71 8.94 -8.97 -7.54
C THR A 71 9.07 -9.52 -8.95
N GLY A 72 10.26 -9.47 -9.54
CA GLY A 72 10.47 -9.75 -10.95
C GLY A 72 10.09 -8.60 -11.88
N ALA A 73 9.89 -7.41 -11.33
CA ALA A 73 9.51 -6.23 -12.09
C ALA A 73 10.59 -5.83 -13.13
N ARG A 74 10.14 -5.26 -14.23
CA ARG A 74 11.01 -4.63 -15.24
C ARG A 74 11.62 -3.34 -14.72
N ARG A 75 10.84 -2.53 -14.01
CA ARG A 75 11.25 -1.26 -13.43
C ARG A 75 10.60 -1.07 -12.05
N VAL A 76 11.36 -0.50 -11.15
CA VAL A 76 10.85 0.03 -9.88
C VAL A 76 11.28 1.50 -9.79
N VAL A 77 10.38 2.35 -9.35
CA VAL A 77 10.64 3.79 -9.13
C VAL A 77 10.23 4.15 -7.72
N ALA A 78 11.17 4.66 -6.94
CA ALA A 78 10.95 5.04 -5.56
C ALA A 78 10.54 6.52 -5.42
N PHE A 79 9.50 6.77 -4.63
CA PHE A 79 8.91 8.08 -4.35
C PHE A 79 8.97 8.41 -2.86
N ASN A 80 8.83 9.69 -2.53
CA ASN A 80 8.91 10.17 -1.15
C ASN A 80 7.65 9.90 -0.31
N SER A 81 6.56 9.46 -0.90
CA SER A 81 5.31 9.14 -0.18
C SER A 81 4.33 8.34 -1.04
N GLY A 82 3.38 7.62 -0.39
CA GLY A 82 2.30 6.89 -1.06
C GLY A 82 1.52 7.74 -2.05
N MET A 83 1.11 8.93 -1.65
CA MET A 83 0.35 9.82 -2.53
C MET A 83 1.17 10.34 -3.72
N ALA A 84 2.50 10.52 -3.54
CA ALA A 84 3.37 10.91 -4.65
C ALA A 84 3.45 9.81 -5.71
N ALA A 85 3.58 8.55 -5.31
CA ALA A 85 3.60 7.42 -6.22
C ALA A 85 2.25 7.21 -6.92
N ILE A 86 1.13 7.22 -6.18
CA ILE A 86 -0.22 7.10 -6.76
C ILE A 86 -0.48 8.21 -7.77
N SER A 87 -0.21 9.48 -7.40
CA SER A 87 -0.42 10.60 -8.31
C SER A 87 0.49 10.54 -9.54
N SER A 88 1.76 10.15 -9.37
CA SER A 88 2.71 9.97 -10.47
C SER A 88 2.28 8.86 -11.41
N ALA A 89 1.84 7.71 -10.88
CA ALA A 89 1.35 6.59 -11.69
C ALA A 89 0.12 7.00 -12.50
N LEU A 90 -0.87 7.64 -11.87
CA LEU A 90 -2.08 8.07 -12.55
C LEU A 90 -1.81 9.16 -13.59
N LEU A 91 -0.97 10.16 -13.29
CA LEU A 91 -0.58 11.21 -14.26
C LEU A 91 0.20 10.63 -15.44
N SER A 92 1.02 9.59 -15.24
CA SER A 92 1.74 8.91 -16.33
C SER A 92 0.83 8.15 -17.29
N LEU A 93 -0.38 7.77 -16.84
CA LEU A 93 -1.36 7.02 -17.63
C LEU A 93 -2.44 7.92 -18.24
N THR A 94 -2.79 9.05 -17.58
CA THR A 94 -3.94 9.86 -17.94
C THR A 94 -3.56 11.10 -18.76
N ALA A 95 -4.53 11.60 -19.51
CA ALA A 95 -4.51 12.89 -20.15
C ALA A 95 -5.92 13.51 -20.07
N ALA A 96 -6.05 14.79 -20.46
CA ALA A 96 -7.37 15.42 -20.55
C ALA A 96 -8.28 14.64 -21.53
N GLY A 97 -9.49 14.32 -21.10
CA GLY A 97 -10.46 13.50 -21.83
C GLY A 97 -10.36 11.99 -21.57
N ALA A 98 -9.32 11.55 -20.85
CA ALA A 98 -9.25 10.14 -20.40
C ALA A 98 -10.14 9.88 -19.18
N ASN A 99 -10.45 8.60 -18.93
CA ASN A 99 -11.13 8.19 -17.71
C ASN A 99 -10.33 7.15 -16.92
N VAL A 100 -10.52 7.15 -15.60
CA VAL A 100 -10.03 6.13 -14.67
C VAL A 100 -11.24 5.38 -14.12
N VAL A 101 -11.25 4.06 -14.28
CA VAL A 101 -12.25 3.19 -13.65
C VAL A 101 -11.73 2.72 -12.32
N THR A 102 -12.57 2.77 -11.26
CA THR A 102 -12.14 2.44 -9.90
C THR A 102 -13.31 2.04 -9.00
N SER A 103 -13.02 1.55 -7.79
CA SER A 103 -13.99 1.35 -6.71
C SER A 103 -14.22 2.65 -5.93
N ARG A 104 -15.37 2.72 -5.23
CA ARG A 104 -15.58 3.74 -4.17
C ARG A 104 -14.82 3.44 -2.88
N HIS A 105 -14.44 2.19 -2.69
CA HIS A 105 -13.69 1.74 -1.51
C HIS A 105 -12.19 1.94 -1.74
N LEU A 106 -11.74 3.17 -1.48
CA LEU A 106 -10.35 3.61 -1.60
C LEU A 106 -9.91 4.31 -0.32
N PHE A 107 -8.62 4.36 -0.11
CA PHE A 107 -8.03 5.26 0.86
C PHE A 107 -8.49 6.71 0.60
N GLY A 108 -8.85 7.43 1.67
CA GLY A 108 -9.51 8.74 1.54
C GLY A 108 -8.77 9.73 0.64
N ASN A 109 -7.44 9.84 0.75
CA ASN A 109 -6.68 10.76 -0.09
C ASN A 109 -6.61 10.31 -1.57
N THR A 110 -6.62 9.01 -1.84
CA THR A 110 -6.72 8.49 -3.22
C THR A 110 -8.08 8.84 -3.83
N TYR A 111 -9.15 8.68 -3.05
CA TYR A 111 -10.48 9.09 -3.47
C TYR A 111 -10.54 10.59 -3.77
N ALA A 112 -10.02 11.45 -2.88
CA ALA A 112 -9.97 12.89 -3.08
C ALA A 112 -9.07 13.30 -4.27
N LEU A 113 -7.92 12.62 -4.46
CA LEU A 113 -7.06 12.84 -5.63
C LEU A 113 -7.84 12.63 -6.93
N LEU A 114 -8.58 11.54 -7.02
CA LEU A 114 -9.38 11.20 -8.19
C LEU A 114 -10.53 12.21 -8.38
N THR A 115 -11.35 12.42 -7.35
CA THR A 115 -12.63 13.17 -7.47
C THR A 115 -12.50 14.68 -7.39
N GLU A 116 -11.41 15.20 -6.82
CA GLU A 116 -11.24 16.64 -6.61
C GLU A 116 -10.04 17.23 -7.37
N THR A 117 -8.95 16.46 -7.49
CA THR A 117 -7.73 16.95 -8.13
C THR A 117 -7.69 16.64 -9.61
N LEU A 118 -7.75 15.36 -10.01
CA LEU A 118 -7.58 14.95 -11.39
C LEU A 118 -8.74 15.43 -12.31
N VAL A 119 -9.94 15.55 -11.77
CA VAL A 119 -11.08 16.10 -12.52
C VAL A 119 -10.84 17.54 -13.02
N ARG A 120 -10.01 18.32 -12.29
CA ARG A 120 -9.63 19.70 -12.71
C ARG A 120 -8.69 19.68 -13.91
N PHE A 121 -8.02 18.57 -14.18
CA PHE A 121 -7.17 18.34 -15.34
C PHE A 121 -7.89 17.61 -16.47
N GLY A 122 -9.22 17.48 -16.39
CA GLY A 122 -10.05 16.89 -17.41
C GLY A 122 -10.08 15.36 -17.43
N VAL A 123 -9.69 14.71 -16.33
CA VAL A 123 -9.79 13.26 -16.18
C VAL A 123 -11.17 12.91 -15.59
N GLU A 124 -11.91 12.04 -16.24
CA GLU A 124 -13.18 11.51 -15.73
C GLU A 124 -12.91 10.34 -14.75
N VAL A 125 -13.71 10.24 -13.69
CA VAL A 125 -13.64 9.10 -12.74
C VAL A 125 -14.93 8.31 -12.80
N ARG A 126 -14.82 7.02 -13.12
CA ARG A 126 -15.95 6.09 -13.21
C ARG A 126 -15.89 5.06 -12.10
N PHE A 127 -16.87 5.09 -11.23
CA PHE A 127 -16.96 4.14 -10.14
C PHE A 127 -17.71 2.88 -10.55
N CYS A 128 -17.14 1.71 -10.18
CA CYS A 128 -17.71 0.40 -10.42
C CYS A 128 -17.58 -0.48 -9.17
N ASP A 129 -18.49 -1.42 -9.00
CA ASP A 129 -18.36 -2.47 -7.98
C ASP A 129 -17.37 -3.52 -8.46
N LEU A 130 -16.12 -3.46 -7.98
CA LEU A 130 -15.03 -4.34 -8.40
C LEU A 130 -15.11 -5.76 -7.79
N THR A 131 -16.09 -6.02 -6.91
CA THR A 131 -16.43 -7.39 -6.49
C THR A 131 -17.24 -8.12 -7.57
N ARG A 132 -17.67 -7.40 -8.60
CA ARG A 132 -18.46 -7.88 -9.75
C ARG A 132 -17.75 -7.57 -11.07
N PRO A 133 -16.70 -8.34 -11.42
CA PRO A 133 -15.88 -8.06 -12.61
C PRO A 133 -16.67 -7.95 -13.92
N GLU A 134 -17.84 -8.61 -14.01
CA GLU A 134 -18.73 -8.54 -15.18
C GLU A 134 -19.26 -7.13 -15.45
N GLN A 135 -19.36 -6.26 -14.46
CA GLN A 135 -19.79 -4.88 -14.64
C GLN A 135 -18.74 -4.03 -15.38
N LEU A 136 -17.46 -4.41 -15.34
CA LEU A 136 -16.39 -3.68 -16.02
C LEU A 136 -16.60 -3.60 -17.54
N GLU A 137 -17.18 -4.63 -18.17
CA GLU A 137 -17.42 -4.66 -19.62
C GLU A 137 -18.25 -3.47 -20.10
N THR A 138 -19.11 -2.92 -19.25
CA THR A 138 -19.99 -1.80 -19.56
C THR A 138 -19.43 -0.43 -19.22
N VAL A 139 -18.36 -0.39 -18.41
CA VAL A 139 -17.77 0.86 -17.88
C VAL A 139 -16.47 1.22 -18.61
N LEU A 140 -15.73 0.19 -19.10
CA LEU A 140 -14.51 0.37 -19.87
C LEU A 140 -14.82 0.80 -21.31
N ASP A 141 -14.12 1.82 -21.80
CA ASP A 141 -14.20 2.29 -23.19
C ASP A 141 -12.79 2.64 -23.75
N GLU A 142 -12.74 3.19 -24.96
CA GLU A 142 -11.51 3.58 -25.65
C GLU A 142 -10.75 4.76 -25.00
N HIS A 143 -11.38 5.49 -24.07
CA HIS A 143 -10.79 6.57 -23.30
C HIS A 143 -10.31 6.12 -21.92
N THR A 144 -10.51 4.83 -21.55
CA THR A 144 -10.09 4.32 -20.25
C THR A 144 -8.59 4.17 -20.19
N ALA A 145 -7.95 5.01 -19.36
CA ALA A 145 -6.50 5.04 -19.18
C ALA A 145 -5.99 3.90 -18.28
N CYS A 146 -6.77 3.55 -17.25
CA CYS A 146 -6.46 2.42 -16.37
C CYS A 146 -7.67 2.01 -15.54
N LEU A 147 -7.60 0.78 -15.03
CA LEU A 147 -8.38 0.31 -13.89
C LEU A 147 -7.50 0.40 -12.64
N PHE A 148 -7.84 1.31 -11.71
CA PHE A 148 -7.14 1.49 -10.43
C PHE A 148 -7.95 0.90 -9.29
N PHE A 149 -7.31 0.15 -8.36
CA PHE A 149 -8.00 -0.44 -7.21
C PHE A 149 -7.03 -0.79 -6.09
N GLU A 150 -7.58 -1.02 -4.88
CA GLU A 150 -6.86 -1.60 -3.76
C GLU A 150 -7.12 -3.11 -3.71
N ILE A 151 -6.08 -3.94 -3.57
CA ILE A 151 -6.24 -5.41 -3.50
C ILE A 151 -7.00 -5.88 -2.26
N LEU A 152 -6.89 -5.11 -1.18
CA LEU A 152 -7.63 -5.22 0.07
C LEU A 152 -7.94 -3.80 0.55
N THR A 153 -9.20 -3.43 0.60
CA THR A 153 -9.61 -2.05 0.88
C THR A 153 -9.45 -1.67 2.35
N ASN A 154 -9.20 -0.39 2.61
CA ASN A 154 -9.05 0.17 3.95
C ASN A 154 -10.09 1.28 4.17
N PRO A 155 -11.03 1.14 5.13
CA PRO A 155 -11.09 0.15 6.21
C PRO A 155 -12.05 -1.01 5.96
N GLN A 156 -12.69 -1.13 4.80
CA GLN A 156 -13.79 -2.07 4.53
C GLN A 156 -13.33 -3.53 4.49
N LEU A 157 -12.04 -3.78 4.19
CA LEU A 157 -11.43 -5.11 4.01
C LEU A 157 -12.10 -5.95 2.91
N GLU A 158 -12.61 -5.27 1.90
CA GLU A 158 -13.09 -5.90 0.68
C GLU A 158 -11.93 -6.42 -0.14
N VAL A 159 -12.05 -7.61 -0.69
CA VAL A 159 -11.00 -8.29 -1.47
C VAL A 159 -11.38 -8.30 -2.94
N ALA A 160 -10.52 -7.77 -3.79
CA ALA A 160 -10.71 -7.81 -5.23
C ALA A 160 -10.28 -9.18 -5.81
N ASP A 161 -11.05 -9.73 -6.75
CA ASP A 161 -10.59 -10.86 -7.59
C ASP A 161 -9.70 -10.33 -8.70
N VAL A 162 -8.40 -10.23 -8.40
CA VAL A 162 -7.40 -9.62 -9.28
C VAL A 162 -7.35 -10.31 -10.64
N CYS A 163 -7.36 -11.66 -10.67
CA CYS A 163 -7.33 -12.40 -11.91
C CYS A 163 -8.56 -12.14 -12.80
N ALA A 164 -9.74 -12.04 -12.19
CA ALA A 164 -10.97 -11.73 -12.91
C ALA A 164 -10.97 -10.30 -13.46
N LEU A 165 -10.51 -9.32 -12.67
CA LEU A 165 -10.35 -7.93 -13.11
C LEU A 165 -9.33 -7.82 -14.26
N ALA A 166 -8.16 -8.48 -14.13
CA ALA A 166 -7.13 -8.52 -15.17
C ALA A 166 -7.67 -9.10 -16.49
N ALA A 167 -8.41 -10.19 -16.40
CA ALA A 167 -8.99 -10.83 -17.60
C ALA A 167 -9.92 -9.89 -18.37
N VAL A 168 -10.68 -9.03 -17.69
CA VAL A 168 -11.56 -8.04 -18.35
C VAL A 168 -10.75 -6.86 -18.88
N ALA A 169 -9.88 -6.26 -18.06
CA ALA A 169 -9.10 -5.09 -18.42
C ALA A 169 -8.19 -5.36 -19.63
N HIS A 170 -7.47 -6.48 -19.62
CA HIS A 170 -6.55 -6.84 -20.70
C HIS A 170 -7.23 -7.14 -22.03
N ARG A 171 -8.48 -7.68 -22.04
CA ARG A 171 -9.25 -7.83 -23.30
C ARG A 171 -9.54 -6.49 -23.97
N ARG A 172 -9.56 -5.40 -23.20
CA ARG A 172 -9.76 -4.03 -23.66
C ARG A 172 -8.46 -3.25 -23.85
N GLY A 173 -7.30 -3.87 -23.56
CA GLY A 173 -5.99 -3.20 -23.60
C GLY A 173 -5.81 -2.16 -22.50
N VAL A 174 -6.57 -2.25 -21.40
CA VAL A 174 -6.54 -1.31 -20.27
C VAL A 174 -5.56 -1.80 -19.22
N PRO A 175 -4.59 -0.96 -18.78
CA PRO A 175 -3.67 -1.28 -17.69
C PRO A 175 -4.39 -1.54 -16.37
N LEU A 176 -3.97 -2.59 -15.65
CA LEU A 176 -4.41 -2.91 -14.32
C LEU A 176 -3.43 -2.36 -13.28
N VAL A 177 -3.82 -1.32 -12.57
CA VAL A 177 -3.00 -0.64 -11.54
C VAL A 177 -3.55 -0.96 -10.17
N ALA A 178 -2.77 -1.62 -9.33
CA ALA A 178 -3.17 -2.07 -8.00
C ALA A 178 -2.39 -1.36 -6.90
N ASP A 179 -3.09 -0.78 -5.93
CA ASP A 179 -2.48 -0.47 -4.63
C ASP A 179 -2.41 -1.76 -3.81
N THR A 180 -1.20 -2.23 -3.60
CA THR A 180 -0.91 -3.50 -2.90
C THR A 180 -0.35 -3.28 -1.50
N THR A 181 -0.48 -2.08 -0.95
CA THR A 181 0.05 -1.68 0.36
C THR A 181 -0.37 -2.61 1.50
N MET A 182 -1.57 -3.19 1.43
CA MET A 182 -2.15 -3.97 2.51
C MET A 182 -1.56 -5.38 2.68
N ILE A 183 -0.92 -5.91 1.63
CA ILE A 183 -0.25 -7.22 1.63
C ILE A 183 1.13 -7.03 1.03
N PRO A 184 2.21 -7.43 1.72
CA PRO A 184 3.55 -7.26 1.19
C PRO A 184 3.77 -8.03 -0.12
N PHE A 185 4.45 -7.41 -1.07
CA PHE A 185 4.80 -8.02 -2.36
C PHE A 185 5.70 -9.28 -2.23
N THR A 186 6.21 -9.57 -1.03
CA THR A 186 6.89 -10.82 -0.71
C THR A 186 5.95 -12.02 -0.65
N GLU A 187 4.67 -11.81 -0.35
CA GLU A 187 3.69 -12.86 -0.05
C GLU A 187 2.90 -13.34 -1.27
N PHE A 188 2.89 -12.59 -2.36
CA PHE A 188 2.17 -12.96 -3.59
C PHE A 188 3.00 -12.64 -4.83
N ASP A 189 2.51 -13.01 -5.99
CA ASP A 189 3.11 -12.71 -7.30
C ASP A 189 2.14 -11.84 -8.11
N GLY A 190 2.39 -10.50 -8.09
CA GLY A 190 1.52 -9.54 -8.76
C GLY A 190 1.42 -9.76 -10.26
N GLN A 191 2.55 -10.08 -10.90
CA GLN A 191 2.58 -10.36 -12.34
C GLN A 191 1.76 -11.62 -12.68
N ALA A 192 1.88 -12.69 -11.88
CA ALA A 192 1.11 -13.91 -12.09
C ALA A 192 -0.40 -13.71 -11.85
N LEU A 193 -0.79 -12.75 -11.00
CA LEU A 193 -2.19 -12.35 -10.82
C LEU A 193 -2.72 -11.46 -11.96
N GLY A 194 -1.85 -10.95 -12.83
CA GLY A 194 -2.20 -10.09 -13.95
C GLY A 194 -2.14 -8.58 -13.63
N ILE A 195 -1.49 -8.18 -12.56
CA ILE A 195 -1.23 -6.76 -12.27
C ILE A 195 -0.16 -6.25 -13.24
N ASP A 196 -0.39 -5.09 -13.84
CA ASP A 196 0.59 -4.44 -14.72
C ASP A 196 1.48 -3.47 -13.95
N VAL A 197 0.89 -2.77 -12.98
CA VAL A 197 1.57 -1.79 -12.13
C VAL A 197 1.08 -1.95 -10.70
N GLU A 198 2.01 -2.12 -9.75
CA GLU A 198 1.72 -2.02 -8.33
C GLU A 198 2.17 -0.67 -7.78
N VAL A 199 1.37 -0.11 -6.87
CA VAL A 199 1.76 1.01 -6.03
C VAL A 199 1.78 0.51 -4.59
N VAL A 200 2.91 0.68 -3.91
CA VAL A 200 3.12 0.13 -2.55
C VAL A 200 3.61 1.23 -1.62
N SER A 201 2.77 1.64 -0.67
CA SER A 201 3.26 2.54 0.38
C SER A 201 4.30 1.85 1.25
N SER A 202 5.56 2.04 0.91
CA SER A 202 6.69 1.48 1.64
C SER A 202 6.86 2.10 3.05
N THR A 203 6.14 3.20 3.33
CA THR A 203 5.89 3.74 4.68
C THR A 203 5.38 2.67 5.65
N LYS A 204 4.64 1.67 5.16
CA LYS A 204 3.92 0.67 5.95
C LYS A 204 4.85 -0.49 6.31
N TYR A 205 4.57 -1.69 5.86
CA TYR A 205 5.36 -2.88 6.20
C TYR A 205 6.86 -2.74 5.89
N VAL A 206 7.23 -2.08 4.78
CA VAL A 206 8.61 -2.01 4.31
C VAL A 206 9.47 -1.15 5.23
N SER A 207 8.95 -0.06 5.79
CA SER A 207 9.74 0.88 6.62
C SER A 207 10.33 0.28 7.90
N GLY A 208 9.82 -0.89 8.33
CA GLY A 208 10.39 -1.58 9.49
C GLY A 208 10.02 -1.00 10.85
N GLY A 209 8.94 -0.23 10.96
CA GLY A 209 8.45 0.31 12.23
C GLY A 209 8.09 1.79 12.18
N ALA A 210 7.54 2.25 11.05
CA ALA A 210 7.09 3.64 10.85
C ALA A 210 8.21 4.69 11.02
N THR A 211 9.41 4.36 10.56
CA THR A 211 10.59 5.24 10.72
C THR A 211 10.78 6.21 9.55
N SER A 212 10.14 5.94 8.40
CA SER A 212 10.31 6.73 7.18
C SER A 212 9.06 6.71 6.31
N LEU A 213 8.79 7.82 5.64
CA LEU A 213 7.81 7.89 4.56
C LEU A 213 8.45 7.45 3.25
N GLY A 214 7.71 6.73 2.43
CA GLY A 214 8.15 6.32 1.10
C GLY A 214 7.11 5.50 0.38
N ASP A 215 7.37 5.28 -0.90
CA ASP A 215 6.54 4.43 -1.76
C ASP A 215 7.37 3.89 -2.91
N VAL A 216 6.91 2.84 -3.54
CA VAL A 216 7.45 2.32 -4.79
C VAL A 216 6.35 2.07 -5.80
N VAL A 217 6.61 2.45 -7.05
CA VAL A 217 5.85 1.99 -8.21
C VAL A 217 6.62 0.83 -8.82
N ILE A 218 5.97 -0.32 -8.92
CA ILE A 218 6.49 -1.57 -9.45
C ILE A 218 5.85 -1.79 -10.82
N ASP A 219 6.64 -1.68 -11.89
CA ASP A 219 6.17 -1.81 -13.27
C ASP A 219 6.66 -3.13 -13.87
N TYR A 220 5.73 -3.95 -14.33
CA TYR A 220 6.04 -5.24 -14.98
C TYR A 220 6.36 -5.10 -16.48
N GLY A 221 6.22 -3.87 -17.03
CA GLY A 221 6.67 -3.55 -18.40
C GLY A 221 5.72 -3.96 -19.52
N HIS A 222 4.46 -4.24 -19.20
CA HIS A 222 3.45 -4.57 -20.21
C HIS A 222 3.02 -3.36 -21.03
N PHE A 223 3.20 -2.15 -20.50
CA PHE A 223 2.85 -0.87 -21.12
C PHE A 223 4.09 0.03 -21.25
N PRO A 224 4.89 -0.07 -22.34
CA PRO A 224 6.17 0.63 -22.49
C PRO A 224 6.10 2.14 -22.32
N THR A 225 5.00 2.78 -22.78
CA THR A 225 4.79 4.22 -22.60
C THR A 225 4.69 4.60 -21.13
N PHE A 226 4.09 3.76 -20.28
CA PHE A 226 4.06 3.97 -18.84
C PHE A 226 5.47 3.90 -18.24
N THR A 227 6.23 2.85 -18.60
CA THR A 227 7.60 2.64 -18.10
C THR A 227 8.49 3.87 -18.37
N GLU A 228 8.33 4.49 -19.53
CA GLU A 228 9.06 5.72 -19.90
C GLU A 228 8.55 6.92 -19.07
N ARG A 229 7.25 7.16 -19.06
CA ARG A 229 6.65 8.34 -18.45
C ARG A 229 6.81 8.40 -16.92
N ILE A 230 6.70 7.29 -16.23
CA ILE A 230 6.84 7.27 -14.77
C ILE A 230 8.20 7.77 -14.30
N THR A 231 9.24 7.56 -15.11
CA THR A 231 10.60 8.07 -14.85
C THR A 231 10.78 9.48 -15.39
N HIS A 232 10.66 9.66 -16.71
CA HIS A 232 11.04 10.91 -17.38
C HIS A 232 10.05 12.06 -17.15
N GLU A 233 8.75 11.77 -17.11
CA GLU A 233 7.75 12.82 -16.92
C GLU A 233 7.41 13.00 -15.43
N ALA A 234 7.13 11.91 -14.70
CA ALA A 234 6.71 12.03 -13.31
C ALA A 234 7.89 12.25 -12.35
N LEU A 235 8.86 11.33 -12.27
CA LEU A 235 9.95 11.48 -11.30
C LEU A 235 10.81 12.70 -11.63
N PHE A 236 11.27 12.85 -12.89
CA PHE A 236 12.20 13.92 -13.25
C PHE A 236 11.55 15.30 -13.17
N ASN A 237 10.30 15.45 -13.62
CA ASN A 237 9.65 16.75 -13.75
C ASN A 237 8.87 17.15 -12.48
N LEU A 238 8.21 16.22 -11.80
CA LEU A 238 7.46 16.51 -10.56
C LEU A 238 8.36 16.46 -9.32
N GLY A 239 9.48 15.72 -9.37
CA GLY A 239 10.54 15.78 -8.38
C GLY A 239 10.23 15.15 -7.03
N ALA A 240 9.26 14.24 -6.94
CA ALA A 240 8.87 13.58 -5.70
C ALA A 240 9.76 12.37 -5.36
N TYR A 241 11.06 12.52 -5.51
CA TYR A 241 12.07 11.47 -5.32
C TYR A 241 12.21 11.02 -3.87
N MET A 242 12.64 9.78 -3.66
CA MET A 242 13.04 9.26 -2.35
C MET A 242 14.45 9.72 -2.01
N THR A 243 14.70 10.12 -0.76
CA THR A 243 16.05 10.48 -0.32
C THR A 243 16.90 9.25 0.01
N PRO A 244 18.26 9.34 -0.11
CA PRO A 244 19.15 8.22 0.19
C PRO A 244 19.00 7.66 1.60
N GLN A 245 18.80 8.52 2.61
CA GLN A 245 18.59 8.07 3.99
C GLN A 245 17.30 7.23 4.12
N VAL A 246 16.21 7.66 3.47
CA VAL A 246 14.95 6.92 3.47
C VAL A 246 15.13 5.58 2.77
N ALA A 247 15.76 5.56 1.60
CA ALA A 247 16.05 4.32 0.86
C ALA A 247 16.88 3.34 1.70
N HIS A 248 17.88 3.83 2.42
CA HIS A 248 18.69 3.00 3.32
C HIS A 248 17.85 2.41 4.46
N LEU A 249 17.05 3.23 5.16
CA LEU A 249 16.16 2.75 6.24
C LEU A 249 15.16 1.71 5.73
N GLN A 250 14.59 1.93 4.55
CA GLN A 250 13.64 0.99 3.97
C GLN A 250 14.31 -0.29 3.46
N THR A 251 15.56 -0.22 3.01
CA THR A 251 16.37 -1.41 2.71
C THR A 251 16.55 -2.29 3.95
N LEU A 252 16.86 -1.69 5.10
CA LEU A 252 16.95 -2.43 6.37
C LEU A 252 15.61 -3.02 6.80
N GLY A 253 14.53 -2.26 6.63
CA GLY A 253 13.17 -2.74 6.92
C GLY A 253 12.75 -3.91 6.02
N LEU A 254 13.17 -3.88 4.74
CA LEU A 254 12.90 -4.93 3.76
C LEU A 254 13.52 -6.28 4.16
N GLU A 255 14.71 -6.27 4.77
CA GLU A 255 15.41 -7.51 5.19
C GLU A 255 14.66 -8.31 6.26
N THR A 256 13.84 -7.64 7.07
CA THR A 256 13.03 -8.28 8.14
C THR A 256 11.53 -8.29 7.84
N LEU A 257 11.13 -7.88 6.64
CA LEU A 257 9.73 -7.69 6.26
C LEU A 257 8.89 -8.95 6.49
N GLU A 258 9.31 -10.09 5.98
CA GLU A 258 8.56 -11.35 6.08
C GLU A 258 8.38 -11.80 7.53
N VAL A 259 9.45 -11.71 8.34
CA VAL A 259 9.40 -12.12 9.77
C VAL A 259 8.42 -11.25 10.55
N ARG A 260 8.43 -9.93 10.34
CA ARG A 260 7.50 -9.00 11.00
C ARG A 260 6.08 -9.22 10.53
N TYR A 261 5.86 -9.31 9.21
CA TYR A 261 4.56 -9.51 8.63
C TYR A 261 3.89 -10.78 9.15
N ARG A 262 4.60 -11.92 9.16
CA ARG A 262 4.05 -13.18 9.65
C ARG A 262 3.66 -13.10 11.12
N ARG A 263 4.53 -12.55 11.97
CA ARG A 263 4.21 -12.35 13.38
C ARG A 263 2.96 -11.50 13.57
N GLN A 264 2.84 -10.38 12.84
CA GLN A 264 1.69 -9.49 12.89
C GLN A 264 0.41 -10.17 12.40
N ALA A 265 0.48 -10.89 11.28
CA ALA A 265 -0.68 -11.59 10.69
C ALA A 265 -1.17 -12.75 11.57
N ASP A 266 -0.27 -13.52 12.17
CA ASP A 266 -0.61 -14.60 13.09
C ASP A 266 -1.30 -14.05 14.35
N THR A 267 -0.76 -12.98 14.93
CA THR A 267 -1.36 -12.29 16.07
C THR A 267 -2.73 -11.70 15.71
N ALA A 268 -2.86 -11.10 14.51
CA ALA A 268 -4.14 -10.56 14.04
C ALA A 268 -5.22 -11.64 13.91
N LEU A 269 -4.86 -12.82 13.41
CA LEU A 269 -5.80 -13.94 13.28
C LEU A 269 -6.32 -14.40 14.65
N VAL A 270 -5.41 -14.59 15.62
CA VAL A 270 -5.78 -14.99 16.99
C VAL A 270 -6.70 -13.95 17.63
N LEU A 271 -6.36 -12.66 17.50
CA LEU A 271 -7.17 -11.58 18.07
C LEU A 271 -8.53 -11.44 17.38
N ALA A 272 -8.58 -11.52 16.04
CA ALA A 272 -9.85 -11.45 15.31
C ALA A 272 -10.80 -12.58 15.67
N GLN A 273 -10.29 -13.81 15.85
CA GLN A 273 -11.06 -14.96 16.33
C GLN A 273 -11.56 -14.72 17.75
N TRP A 274 -10.70 -14.25 18.64
CA TRP A 274 -11.05 -13.92 20.02
C TRP A 274 -12.14 -12.83 20.09
N PHE A 275 -12.04 -11.74 19.29
CA PHE A 275 -13.07 -10.72 19.23
C PHE A 275 -14.39 -11.20 18.66
N ALA A 276 -14.39 -12.16 17.73
CA ALA A 276 -15.59 -12.72 17.13
C ALA A 276 -16.46 -13.50 18.13
N GLU A 277 -15.89 -13.89 19.29
CA GLU A 277 -16.58 -14.54 20.39
C GLU A 277 -17.10 -13.57 21.47
N ARG A 278 -16.85 -12.25 21.31
CA ARG A 278 -17.23 -11.24 22.30
C ARG A 278 -18.60 -10.64 22.01
N SER A 279 -19.50 -10.67 23.01
CA SER A 279 -20.84 -10.09 22.91
C SER A 279 -20.87 -8.57 22.82
N GLU A 280 -19.78 -7.92 23.22
CA GLU A 280 -19.59 -6.46 23.18
C GLU A 280 -19.28 -5.93 21.77
N VAL A 281 -18.93 -6.85 20.83
CA VAL A 281 -18.60 -6.54 19.43
C VAL A 281 -19.69 -7.10 18.52
N GLU A 282 -20.37 -6.23 17.77
CA GLU A 282 -21.43 -6.66 16.85
C GLU A 282 -20.89 -7.40 15.64
N ARG A 283 -19.70 -6.99 15.18
CA ARG A 283 -19.07 -7.61 14.01
C ARG A 283 -17.56 -7.42 14.00
N VAL A 284 -16.86 -8.48 13.61
CA VAL A 284 -15.45 -8.45 13.24
C VAL A 284 -15.34 -8.66 11.74
N THR A 285 -14.67 -7.73 11.04
CA THR A 285 -14.36 -7.90 9.61
C THR A 285 -12.87 -8.17 9.47
N TYR A 286 -12.52 -9.35 8.98
CA TYR A 286 -11.15 -9.78 8.73
C TYR A 286 -11.14 -10.93 7.71
N ALA A 287 -10.31 -10.82 6.67
CA ALA A 287 -10.25 -11.82 5.60
C ALA A 287 -9.82 -13.22 6.09
N GLY A 288 -9.14 -13.29 7.25
CA GLY A 288 -8.73 -14.53 7.88
C GLY A 288 -9.83 -15.31 8.60
N LEU A 289 -10.99 -14.71 8.85
CA LEU A 289 -12.14 -15.41 9.43
C LEU A 289 -12.90 -16.16 8.32
N SER A 290 -13.28 -17.40 8.58
CA SER A 290 -14.07 -18.21 7.63
C SER A 290 -15.46 -17.62 7.33
N SER A 291 -15.96 -16.74 8.19
CA SER A 291 -17.19 -15.97 7.99
C SER A 291 -17.03 -14.80 6.99
N HIS A 292 -15.80 -14.43 6.64
CA HIS A 292 -15.57 -13.38 5.66
C HIS A 292 -15.92 -13.88 4.25
N PRO A 293 -16.75 -13.16 3.45
CA PRO A 293 -17.24 -13.66 2.17
C PRO A 293 -16.12 -13.98 1.17
N ALA A 294 -15.00 -13.27 1.24
CA ALA A 294 -13.85 -13.45 0.35
C ALA A 294 -12.69 -14.26 0.98
N HIS A 295 -12.91 -14.98 2.10
CA HIS A 295 -11.87 -15.76 2.78
C HIS A 295 -11.13 -16.72 1.83
N THR A 296 -11.88 -17.52 1.07
CA THR A 296 -11.31 -18.48 0.11
C THR A 296 -10.59 -17.79 -1.05
N LEU A 297 -11.13 -16.68 -1.55
CA LEU A 297 -10.49 -15.88 -2.60
C LEU A 297 -9.16 -15.32 -2.13
N PHE A 298 -9.16 -14.74 -0.93
CA PHE A 298 -7.93 -14.17 -0.34
C PHE A 298 -6.84 -15.24 -0.19
N ALA A 299 -7.18 -16.39 0.42
CA ALA A 299 -6.24 -17.50 0.59
C ALA A 299 -5.66 -18.00 -0.75
N ARG A 300 -6.48 -18.03 -1.80
CA ARG A 300 -6.05 -18.42 -3.15
C ARG A 300 -5.06 -17.44 -3.77
N GLN A 301 -5.26 -16.12 -3.58
CA GLN A 301 -4.45 -15.08 -4.22
C GLN A 301 -3.16 -14.77 -3.43
N TYR A 302 -3.23 -14.77 -2.08
CA TYR A 302 -2.18 -14.22 -1.22
C TYR A 302 -1.57 -15.25 -0.26
N GLY A 303 -1.88 -16.53 -0.42
CA GLY A 303 -1.36 -17.59 0.45
C GLY A 303 -2.11 -17.69 1.79
N GLY A 304 -1.46 -18.30 2.79
CA GLY A 304 -2.11 -18.61 4.07
C GLY A 304 -2.10 -17.51 5.13
N THR A 305 -1.56 -16.33 4.84
CA THR A 305 -1.55 -15.17 5.73
C THR A 305 -2.59 -14.15 5.28
N PHE A 306 -3.29 -13.51 6.21
CA PHE A 306 -4.47 -12.68 5.90
C PHE A 306 -4.29 -11.19 6.21
N GLY A 307 -3.03 -10.72 6.32
CA GLY A 307 -2.71 -9.36 6.71
C GLY A 307 -2.82 -9.12 8.22
N ALA A 308 -2.42 -7.94 8.64
CA ALA A 308 -2.35 -7.58 10.06
C ALA A 308 -3.32 -6.45 10.44
N MET A 309 -4.44 -6.32 9.74
CA MET A 309 -5.47 -5.33 10.02
C MET A 309 -6.85 -5.97 9.98
N PHE A 310 -7.68 -5.62 10.96
CA PHE A 310 -9.10 -5.96 10.99
C PHE A 310 -9.92 -4.82 11.59
N THR A 311 -11.24 -4.89 11.45
CA THR A 311 -12.15 -3.89 12.03
C THR A 311 -13.16 -4.53 12.95
N LEU A 312 -13.57 -3.75 13.96
CA LEU A 312 -14.63 -4.06 14.90
C LEU A 312 -15.76 -3.06 14.72
N ASP A 313 -17.00 -3.53 14.61
CA ASP A 313 -18.18 -2.67 14.73
C ASP A 313 -18.79 -2.84 16.12
N PHE A 314 -19.09 -1.71 16.75
CA PHE A 314 -19.76 -1.63 18.04
C PHE A 314 -21.24 -1.20 17.85
N ALA A 315 -22.04 -1.28 18.90
CA ALA A 315 -23.44 -0.89 18.86
C ALA A 315 -23.66 0.57 18.42
N ASP A 316 -22.78 1.47 18.85
CA ASP A 316 -22.81 2.88 18.47
C ASP A 316 -21.41 3.52 18.55
N ARG A 317 -21.32 4.76 18.05
CA ARG A 317 -20.09 5.57 18.08
C ARG A 317 -19.59 5.83 19.50
N ALA A 318 -20.47 6.03 20.46
CA ALA A 318 -20.08 6.34 21.83
C ALA A 318 -19.38 5.13 22.47
N THR A 319 -19.88 3.92 22.22
CA THR A 319 -19.25 2.67 22.64
C THR A 319 -17.88 2.48 21.98
N ALA A 320 -17.77 2.73 20.67
CA ALA A 320 -16.49 2.70 19.96
C ALA A 320 -15.46 3.67 20.56
N PHE A 321 -15.90 4.87 20.93
CA PHE A 321 -15.02 5.88 21.55
C PHE A 321 -14.60 5.48 22.96
N ARG A 322 -15.54 4.98 23.81
CA ARG A 322 -15.19 4.47 25.14
C ARG A 322 -14.17 3.33 25.08
N PHE A 323 -14.34 2.40 24.12
CA PHE A 323 -13.37 1.35 23.87
C PHE A 323 -11.99 1.94 23.55
N LEU A 324 -11.90 2.87 22.57
CA LEU A 324 -10.65 3.51 22.17
C LEU A 324 -9.99 4.28 23.33
N ASP A 325 -10.79 5.00 24.13
CA ASP A 325 -10.27 5.82 25.24
C ASP A 325 -9.76 4.98 26.39
N ALA A 326 -10.30 3.76 26.56
CA ALA A 326 -9.88 2.83 27.61
C ALA A 326 -8.59 2.06 27.29
N LEU A 327 -8.14 2.04 26.02
CA LEU A 327 -6.89 1.38 25.62
C LEU A 327 -5.68 1.99 26.32
N ARG A 328 -4.80 1.13 26.84
CA ARG A 328 -3.60 1.49 27.61
C ARG A 328 -2.29 1.15 26.90
N LEU A 329 -2.22 -0.03 26.31
CA LEU A 329 -1.07 -0.51 25.53
C LEU A 329 -1.18 -0.09 24.07
N VAL A 330 -2.37 -0.25 23.48
CA VAL A 330 -2.63 0.07 22.08
C VAL A 330 -2.70 1.58 21.87
N HIS A 331 -1.95 2.06 20.88
CA HIS A 331 -1.87 3.50 20.60
C HIS A 331 -2.97 4.01 19.66
N ARG A 332 -3.54 5.16 19.98
CA ARG A 332 -4.44 5.91 19.08
C ARG A 332 -3.61 6.70 18.07
N ALA A 333 -3.31 6.08 16.94
CA ALA A 333 -2.49 6.68 15.86
C ALA A 333 -2.93 6.20 14.47
N THR A 334 -2.72 7.04 13.45
CA THR A 334 -3.28 6.83 12.11
C THR A 334 -2.47 5.92 11.19
N ASN A 335 -1.28 5.48 11.56
CA ASN A 335 -0.47 4.61 10.70
C ASN A 335 -1.07 3.18 10.59
N LEU A 336 -0.43 2.33 9.76
CA LEU A 336 -0.72 0.92 9.58
C LEU A 336 0.57 0.12 9.63
N PHE A 337 0.47 -1.12 10.13
CA PHE A 337 1.57 -2.09 10.08
C PHE A 337 2.87 -1.58 10.71
N ASP A 338 2.71 -0.75 11.72
CA ASP A 338 3.77 -0.35 12.65
C ASP A 338 4.19 -1.56 13.49
N ASN A 339 5.34 -1.48 14.13
CA ASN A 339 5.75 -2.47 15.12
C ASN A 339 4.87 -2.42 16.39
N ARG A 340 4.15 -1.33 16.59
CA ARG A 340 3.16 -1.13 17.68
C ARG A 340 1.76 -1.31 17.15
N THR A 341 0.88 -1.88 17.97
CA THR A 341 -0.55 -2.00 17.67
C THR A 341 -1.22 -0.62 17.72
N LEU A 342 -1.95 -0.30 16.68
CA LEU A 342 -2.61 0.99 16.49
C LEU A 342 -4.12 0.84 16.33
N ALA A 343 -4.88 1.78 16.91
CA ALA A 343 -6.31 1.83 16.83
C ALA A 343 -6.80 3.22 16.40
N ILE A 344 -7.78 3.27 15.51
CA ILE A 344 -8.48 4.51 15.13
C ILE A 344 -9.97 4.27 14.92
N HIS A 345 -10.74 5.36 14.95
CA HIS A 345 -12.12 5.43 14.45
C HIS A 345 -12.07 6.06 13.04
N PRO A 346 -12.19 5.28 11.95
CA PRO A 346 -11.98 5.78 10.58
C PRO A 346 -12.87 6.97 10.22
N ALA A 347 -14.16 6.91 10.58
CA ALA A 347 -15.14 7.93 10.21
C ALA A 347 -14.81 9.33 10.76
N SER A 348 -14.16 9.43 11.94
CA SER A 348 -13.78 10.71 12.55
C SER A 348 -12.31 11.09 12.37
N THR A 349 -11.51 10.23 11.70
CA THR A 349 -10.09 10.47 11.47
C THR A 349 -9.77 10.53 9.98
N ILE A 350 -9.39 9.41 9.35
CA ILE A 350 -8.97 9.38 7.94
C ILE A 350 -10.09 9.71 6.94
N PHE A 351 -11.35 9.66 7.39
CA PHE A 351 -12.53 10.09 6.61
C PHE A 351 -13.28 11.27 7.27
N GLY A 352 -12.67 11.94 8.26
CA GLY A 352 -13.31 12.99 9.04
C GLY A 352 -13.67 14.25 8.23
N LEU A 353 -13.00 14.52 7.13
CA LEU A 353 -13.26 15.65 6.23
C LEU A 353 -14.32 15.35 5.16
N PHE A 354 -14.75 14.10 5.03
CA PHE A 354 -15.80 13.71 4.08
C PHE A 354 -17.19 13.96 4.65
N THR A 355 -18.15 14.31 3.79
CA THR A 355 -19.54 14.48 4.22
C THR A 355 -20.15 13.13 4.66
N PRO A 356 -21.23 13.15 5.45
CA PRO A 356 -21.95 11.93 5.83
C PRO A 356 -22.35 11.07 4.61
N GLU A 357 -22.80 11.73 3.53
CA GLU A 357 -23.21 11.08 2.28
C GLU A 357 -22.03 10.40 1.58
N GLN A 358 -20.87 11.07 1.54
CA GLN A 358 -19.64 10.48 0.99
C GLN A 358 -19.20 9.27 1.81
N ARG A 359 -19.18 9.39 3.15
CA ARG A 359 -18.85 8.25 4.03
C ARG A 359 -19.82 7.09 3.84
N ALA A 360 -21.12 7.36 3.72
CA ALA A 360 -22.13 6.34 3.46
C ALA A 360 -21.90 5.64 2.10
N ALA A 361 -21.61 6.41 1.05
CA ALA A 361 -21.28 5.87 -0.28
C ALA A 361 -20.01 5.01 -0.30
N MET A 362 -19.05 5.30 0.59
CA MET A 362 -17.83 4.52 0.80
C MET A 362 -17.98 3.42 1.87
N GLN A 363 -19.18 3.23 2.42
CA GLN A 363 -19.48 2.28 3.51
C GLN A 363 -18.61 2.45 4.75
N VAL A 364 -18.19 3.68 5.05
CA VAL A 364 -17.47 4.03 6.27
C VAL A 364 -18.47 4.30 7.39
N ARG A 365 -18.48 3.44 8.41
CA ARG A 365 -19.48 3.44 9.47
C ARG A 365 -19.02 4.21 10.70
N GLU A 366 -19.96 4.84 11.39
CA GLU A 366 -19.72 5.54 12.66
C GLU A 366 -19.50 4.58 13.85
N THR A 367 -19.71 3.29 13.66
CA THR A 367 -19.53 2.25 14.70
C THR A 367 -18.19 1.53 14.60
N THR A 368 -17.41 1.80 13.55
CA THR A 368 -16.22 1.01 13.22
C THR A 368 -14.97 1.53 13.94
N VAL A 369 -14.25 0.62 14.59
CA VAL A 369 -12.86 0.78 15.02
C VAL A 369 -11.97 -0.07 14.13
N ARG A 370 -10.87 0.50 13.63
CA ARG A 370 -9.84 -0.21 12.88
C ARG A 370 -8.64 -0.49 13.78
N LEU A 371 -8.22 -1.74 13.80
CA LEU A 371 -7.02 -2.21 14.50
C LEU A 371 -5.96 -2.63 13.49
N SER A 372 -4.75 -2.10 13.63
CA SER A 372 -3.56 -2.52 12.90
C SER A 372 -2.58 -3.13 13.90
N ILE A 373 -2.36 -4.43 13.79
CA ILE A 373 -1.65 -5.23 14.80
C ILE A 373 -0.15 -5.12 14.63
N GLY A 374 0.54 -4.89 15.75
CA GLY A 374 1.99 -4.79 15.86
C GLY A 374 2.68 -6.12 16.20
N LEU A 375 3.81 -6.01 16.90
CA LEU A 375 4.69 -7.13 17.24
C LEU A 375 4.60 -7.53 18.73
N GLU A 376 3.73 -6.89 19.48
CA GLU A 376 3.55 -7.14 20.92
C GLU A 376 3.15 -8.61 21.18
N ASP A 377 3.27 -9.04 22.41
CA ASP A 377 2.78 -10.31 22.82
C ASP A 377 1.24 -10.35 22.75
N VAL A 378 0.70 -11.46 22.25
CA VAL A 378 -0.74 -11.59 22.02
C VAL A 378 -1.55 -11.56 23.33
N ASP A 379 -0.97 -12.08 24.41
CA ASP A 379 -1.67 -12.11 25.71
C ASP A 379 -1.73 -10.71 26.34
N ASP A 380 -0.66 -9.91 26.21
CA ASP A 380 -0.65 -8.51 26.65
C ASP A 380 -1.69 -7.67 25.87
N LEU A 381 -1.80 -7.89 24.56
CA LEU A 381 -2.83 -7.22 23.74
C LEU A 381 -4.24 -7.66 24.15
N ARG A 382 -4.46 -8.95 24.44
CA ARG A 382 -5.76 -9.47 24.89
C ARG A 382 -6.16 -8.85 26.22
N GLU A 383 -5.24 -8.76 27.19
CA GLU A 383 -5.50 -8.13 28.48
C GLU A 383 -5.92 -6.65 28.31
N ASP A 384 -5.21 -5.89 27.44
CA ASP A 384 -5.57 -4.50 27.15
C ASP A 384 -6.95 -4.39 26.48
N PHE A 385 -7.25 -5.26 25.52
CA PHE A 385 -8.55 -5.28 24.84
C PHE A 385 -9.68 -5.70 25.77
N GLU A 386 -9.48 -6.68 26.66
CA GLU A 386 -10.48 -7.16 27.58
C GLU A 386 -10.91 -6.07 28.59
N GLN A 387 -9.94 -5.36 29.19
CA GLN A 387 -10.24 -4.23 30.07
C GLN A 387 -10.93 -3.07 29.33
N ALA A 388 -10.57 -2.84 28.06
CA ALA A 388 -11.17 -1.79 27.24
C ALA A 388 -12.61 -2.13 26.84
N LEU A 389 -12.92 -3.38 26.51
CA LEU A 389 -14.28 -3.87 26.26
C LEU A 389 -15.16 -3.72 27.51
N ALA A 390 -14.66 -4.14 28.68
CA ALA A 390 -15.38 -3.99 29.94
C ALA A 390 -15.72 -2.52 30.25
N ALA A 391 -14.78 -1.60 29.99
CA ALA A 391 -15.01 -0.16 30.15
C ALA A 391 -16.03 0.40 29.15
N ALA A 392 -16.05 -0.11 27.92
CA ALA A 392 -16.93 0.35 26.86
C ALA A 392 -18.42 0.09 27.16
N VAL A 393 -18.74 -1.01 27.85
CA VAL A 393 -20.12 -1.40 28.16
C VAL A 393 -20.58 -1.00 29.57
N SER A 394 -19.66 -0.76 30.53
CA SER A 394 -20.00 -0.48 31.93
C SER A 394 -20.86 0.78 32.14
N VAL A 395 -20.82 1.76 31.25
CA VAL A 395 -21.57 3.02 31.33
C VAL A 395 -22.98 2.88 30.75
N ALA A 396 -23.21 1.89 29.86
CA ALA A 396 -24.54 1.65 29.28
C ALA A 396 -25.55 1.06 30.30
N ALA A 397 -25.05 0.47 31.39
CA ALA A 397 -25.86 -0.12 32.46
C ALA A 397 -26.31 0.92 33.54
N GLN A 398 -25.81 2.16 33.45
CA GLN A 398 -26.10 3.24 34.44
C GLN A 398 -26.93 4.39 33.85
N ALA A 399 -27.29 4.36 32.57
CA ALA A 399 -28.17 5.32 31.89
C ALA A 399 -29.52 4.70 31.51
#